data_9e76cc35827d0e81d5ea27d0b476582a
#
_entry.id   9e76cc35827d0e81d5ea27d0b476582a
#
_cell.length_a   1.000
_cell.length_b   1.000
_cell.length_c   1.000
_cell.angle_alpha   90.00
_cell.angle_beta   90.00
_cell.angle_gamma   90.00
#
_symmetry.space_group_name_H-M   'P 1'
#
loop_
_entity.id
_entity.type
_entity.pdbx_description
1 polymer ?
#
loop_
_entity_poly.entity_id
_entity_poly.type
_entity_poly.pdbx_seq_one_letter_code
_entity_poly.pdbx_strand_id
1 'polypeptide(L)'
;MSNKHIVTADSLNVREGPSINAKVIGALRKGKLVTLVSVSGDGLWFKVAPPSGTQGWVRNKYLAAVPDKDLTLPGDPPWMAIASSEIGVKEYPGNGENPRIVEYLRSTTLSAPFSARDETPWCSGFVNWCVEKSGYAGTDSAWARSWLNWGSTITKPRRGCIVVFKRDVNNGHVGFYLGATATGIKLLGGNQSNAVSIATYKKTDVLGYRLPENLI
;
A
#
# COMPACT_ATOMS: atom_id res chain seq x y z
N MET A 1 4.49 3.59 9.82
CA MET A 1 4.54 2.11 9.71
C MET A 1 3.41 1.60 10.56
N SER A 2 2.63 0.65 10.03
CA SER A 2 1.60 0.00 10.84
C SER A 2 2.25 -0.61 12.08
N ASN A 3 1.66 -0.35 13.22
CA ASN A 3 2.02 -1.05 14.44
C ASN A 3 1.16 -2.31 14.68
N LYS A 4 0.23 -2.62 13.76
CA LYS A 4 -0.58 -3.83 13.80
C LYS A 4 0.12 -4.99 13.07
N HIS A 5 0.10 -6.16 13.68
CA HIS A 5 0.67 -7.38 13.14
C HIS A 5 -0.29 -8.54 13.34
N ILE A 6 -0.21 -9.54 12.46
CA ILE A 6 -0.97 -10.79 12.57
C ILE A 6 -0.02 -11.95 12.82
N VAL A 7 -0.40 -12.87 13.69
CA VAL A 7 0.38 -14.09 13.99
C VAL A 7 0.27 -15.06 12.82
N THR A 8 1.41 -15.52 12.31
CA THR A 8 1.51 -16.44 11.16
C THR A 8 1.76 -17.90 11.58
N ALA A 9 2.33 -18.12 12.76
CA ALA A 9 2.53 -19.45 13.34
C ALA A 9 1.24 -20.01 13.95
N ASP A 10 1.04 -21.31 13.93
CA ASP A 10 -0.15 -21.94 14.51
C ASP A 10 -0.25 -21.69 16.02
N SER A 11 0.90 -21.66 16.72
CA SER A 11 1.02 -21.21 18.11
C SER A 11 2.32 -20.42 18.29
N LEU A 12 2.24 -19.25 18.89
CA LEU A 12 3.37 -18.35 19.14
C LEU A 12 3.46 -18.04 20.63
N ASN A 13 4.54 -18.49 21.28
CA ASN A 13 4.78 -18.22 22.70
C ASN A 13 4.99 -16.73 22.97
N VAL A 14 4.29 -16.19 23.95
CA VAL A 14 4.48 -14.86 24.52
C VAL A 14 5.37 -14.99 25.76
N ARG A 15 6.41 -14.18 25.85
CA ARG A 15 7.43 -14.27 26.88
C ARG A 15 7.56 -12.98 27.68
N GLU A 16 8.07 -13.08 28.93
CA GLU A 16 8.34 -11.91 29.77
C GLU A 16 9.44 -10.99 29.21
N GLY A 17 10.42 -11.55 28.48
CA GLY A 17 11.58 -10.84 27.94
C GLY A 17 11.91 -11.26 26.51
N PRO A 18 12.77 -10.48 25.82
CA PRO A 18 13.17 -10.72 24.44
C PRO A 18 14.25 -11.81 24.33
N SER A 19 13.97 -12.99 24.85
CA SER A 19 14.89 -14.15 24.84
C SER A 19 14.12 -15.46 24.72
N ILE A 20 14.73 -16.46 24.05
CA ILE A 20 14.17 -17.82 23.98
C ILE A 20 14.12 -18.50 25.35
N ASN A 21 15.00 -18.08 26.28
CA ASN A 21 15.08 -18.58 27.62
C ASN A 21 14.18 -17.84 28.62
N ALA A 22 13.56 -16.73 28.21
CA ALA A 22 12.62 -16.00 29.03
C ALA A 22 11.35 -16.84 29.30
N LYS A 23 10.77 -16.70 30.50
CA LYS A 23 9.56 -17.40 30.88
C LYS A 23 8.42 -17.17 29.90
N VAL A 24 7.74 -18.24 29.51
CA VAL A 24 6.51 -18.18 28.72
C VAL A 24 5.36 -17.78 29.63
N ILE A 25 4.69 -16.67 29.26
CA ILE A 25 3.57 -16.08 30.01
C ILE A 25 2.24 -16.22 29.28
N GLY A 26 2.25 -16.78 28.05
CA GLY A 26 1.07 -17.01 27.25
C GLY A 26 1.41 -17.52 25.86
N ALA A 27 0.38 -17.71 25.06
CA ALA A 27 0.50 -18.08 23.65
C ALA A 27 -0.56 -17.36 22.78
N LEU A 28 -0.19 -17.05 21.54
CA LEU A 28 -1.05 -16.48 20.53
C LEU A 28 -1.26 -17.49 19.41
N ARG A 29 -2.50 -17.63 18.93
CA ARG A 29 -2.83 -18.51 17.81
C ARG A 29 -2.71 -17.77 16.49
N LYS A 30 -2.50 -18.52 15.41
CA LYS A 30 -2.52 -18.03 14.03
C LYS A 30 -3.74 -17.18 13.75
N GLY A 31 -3.53 -16.07 13.02
CA GLY A 31 -4.60 -15.12 12.73
C GLY A 31 -4.88 -14.10 13.84
N LYS A 32 -4.29 -14.24 15.04
CA LYS A 32 -4.48 -13.26 16.11
C LYS A 32 -3.83 -11.93 15.76
N LEU A 33 -4.61 -10.86 15.82
CA LEU A 33 -4.14 -9.49 15.64
C LEU A 33 -3.44 -9.01 16.92
N VAL A 34 -2.31 -8.34 16.80
CA VAL A 34 -1.54 -7.73 17.90
C VAL A 34 -1.04 -6.35 17.50
N THR A 35 -0.86 -5.49 18.50
CA THR A 35 -0.25 -4.17 18.33
C THR A 35 1.21 -4.23 18.76
N LEU A 36 2.14 -3.79 17.91
CA LEU A 36 3.55 -3.63 18.23
C LEU A 36 3.71 -2.47 19.22
N VAL A 37 4.35 -2.74 20.35
CA VAL A 37 4.63 -1.77 21.41
C VAL A 37 6.09 -1.30 21.36
N SER A 38 7.03 -2.24 21.21
CA SER A 38 8.47 -1.94 21.07
C SER A 38 9.22 -3.09 20.39
N VAL A 39 10.44 -2.79 19.96
CA VAL A 39 11.35 -3.74 19.30
C VAL A 39 12.57 -3.90 20.19
N SER A 40 13.09 -5.13 20.33
CA SER A 40 14.35 -5.39 21.03
C SER A 40 15.56 -4.78 20.31
N GLY A 41 16.65 -4.52 21.00
CA GLY A 41 17.85 -3.92 20.43
C GLY A 41 18.48 -4.73 19.29
N ASP A 42 18.30 -6.06 19.27
CA ASP A 42 18.73 -6.95 18.18
C ASP A 42 17.73 -7.04 17.01
N GLY A 43 16.56 -6.39 17.14
CA GLY A 43 15.48 -6.42 16.13
C GLY A 43 14.76 -7.74 15.98
N LEU A 44 15.10 -8.77 16.76
CA LEU A 44 14.57 -10.13 16.59
C LEU A 44 13.31 -10.41 17.40
N TRP A 45 12.97 -9.55 18.37
CA TRP A 45 11.82 -9.70 19.24
C TRP A 45 10.95 -8.45 19.20
N PHE A 46 9.66 -8.66 19.13
CA PHE A 46 8.65 -7.62 19.22
C PHE A 46 7.87 -7.77 20.54
N LYS A 47 7.79 -6.68 21.31
CA LYS A 47 6.83 -6.59 22.40
C LYS A 47 5.49 -6.25 21.82
N VAL A 48 4.49 -7.08 22.05
CA VAL A 48 3.16 -6.95 21.48
C VAL A 48 2.07 -6.89 22.53
N ALA A 49 1.01 -6.16 22.20
CA ALA A 49 -0.23 -6.10 22.96
C ALA A 49 -1.35 -6.73 22.14
N PRO A 50 -1.92 -7.88 22.50
CA PRO A 50 -3.14 -8.40 21.91
C PRO A 50 -4.36 -7.56 22.39
N PRO A 51 -5.48 -7.54 21.64
CA PRO A 51 -6.70 -6.82 22.04
C PRO A 51 -7.25 -7.25 23.41
N SER A 52 -6.98 -8.50 23.78
CA SER A 52 -7.26 -9.07 25.11
C SER A 52 -6.12 -9.99 25.50
N GLY A 53 -5.62 -9.86 26.74
CA GLY A 53 -4.54 -10.68 27.27
C GLY A 53 -3.31 -9.86 27.65
N THR A 54 -2.26 -10.58 28.06
CA THR A 54 -1.04 -9.99 28.62
C THR A 54 -0.08 -9.56 27.52
N GLN A 55 0.48 -8.35 27.63
CA GLN A 55 1.58 -7.91 26.79
C GLN A 55 2.83 -8.77 27.04
N GLY A 56 3.58 -9.01 25.98
CA GLY A 56 4.84 -9.72 26.11
C GLY A 56 5.63 -9.77 24.81
N TRP A 57 6.76 -10.46 24.85
CA TRP A 57 7.70 -10.54 23.75
C TRP A 57 7.48 -11.80 22.91
N VAL A 58 7.49 -11.64 21.61
CA VAL A 58 7.33 -12.70 20.61
C VAL A 58 8.42 -12.58 19.53
N ARG A 59 8.75 -13.68 18.88
CA ARG A 59 9.71 -13.65 17.75
C ARG A 59 9.07 -12.98 16.54
N ASN A 60 9.71 -11.93 16.03
CA ASN A 60 9.22 -11.11 14.90
C ASN A 60 8.95 -11.92 13.64
N LYS A 61 9.77 -12.96 13.36
CA LYS A 61 9.62 -13.83 12.16
C LYS A 61 8.28 -14.56 12.06
N TYR A 62 7.53 -14.63 13.14
CA TYR A 62 6.19 -15.23 13.19
C TYR A 62 5.07 -14.20 13.19
N LEU A 63 5.41 -12.95 12.84
CA LEU A 63 4.46 -11.86 12.68
C LEU A 63 4.53 -11.33 11.25
N ALA A 64 3.37 -11.14 10.62
CA ALA A 64 3.25 -10.35 9.41
C ALA A 64 2.68 -8.98 9.76
N ALA A 65 3.29 -7.91 9.26
CA ALA A 65 2.71 -6.58 9.40
C ALA A 65 1.34 -6.56 8.73
N VAL A 66 0.33 -6.09 9.46
CA VAL A 66 -0.98 -5.80 8.87
C VAL A 66 -0.88 -4.39 8.31
N PRO A 67 -1.05 -4.22 7.00
CA PRO A 67 -1.13 -2.88 6.44
C PRO A 67 -2.21 -2.09 7.19
N ASP A 68 -1.91 -0.85 7.55
CA ASP A 68 -2.96 0.05 8.02
C ASP A 68 -3.94 0.27 6.86
N LYS A 69 -5.01 -0.54 6.82
CA LYS A 69 -6.08 -0.35 5.83
C LYS A 69 -6.81 0.99 6.04
N ASP A 70 -6.61 1.62 7.18
CA ASP A 70 -7.15 2.94 7.47
C ASP A 70 -6.00 3.97 7.45
N LEU A 71 -5.46 4.18 6.25
CA LEU A 71 -4.46 5.23 6.00
C LEU A 71 -5.11 6.61 5.76
N THR A 72 -6.44 6.72 5.92
CA THR A 72 -7.14 7.97 5.66
C THR A 72 -6.96 8.95 6.82
N LEU A 73 -6.76 10.21 6.47
CA LEU A 73 -6.70 11.32 7.41
C LEU A 73 -7.83 12.31 7.10
N PRO A 74 -8.31 13.09 8.08
CA PRO A 74 -9.22 14.18 7.81
C PRO A 74 -8.65 15.10 6.72
N GLY A 75 -9.43 15.37 5.66
CA GLY A 75 -9.01 16.18 4.51
C GLY A 75 -8.32 15.40 3.38
N ASP A 76 -8.14 14.09 3.51
CA ASP A 76 -7.71 13.26 2.37
C ASP A 76 -8.79 13.26 1.27
N PRO A 77 -8.40 13.24 -0.02
CA PRO A 77 -9.33 13.01 -1.11
C PRO A 77 -10.05 11.66 -0.97
N PRO A 78 -11.32 11.52 -1.44
CA PRO A 78 -12.16 10.36 -1.16
C PRO A 78 -11.59 9.04 -1.71
N TRP A 79 -10.80 9.07 -2.78
CA TRP A 79 -10.13 7.88 -3.30
C TRP A 79 -9.08 7.27 -2.35
N MET A 80 -8.61 8.01 -1.34
CA MET A 80 -7.61 7.50 -0.40
C MET A 80 -8.15 6.37 0.48
N ALA A 81 -9.41 6.43 0.88
CA ALA A 81 -10.06 5.34 1.62
C ALA A 81 -10.12 4.06 0.75
N ILE A 82 -10.51 4.22 -0.52
CA ILE A 82 -10.62 3.14 -1.49
C ILE A 82 -9.23 2.53 -1.74
N ALA A 83 -8.24 3.36 -2.07
CA ALA A 83 -6.88 2.90 -2.34
C ALA A 83 -6.24 2.18 -1.13
N SER A 84 -6.49 2.68 0.08
CA SER A 84 -5.98 2.07 1.30
C SER A 84 -6.59 0.70 1.59
N SER A 85 -7.87 0.49 1.25
CA SER A 85 -8.53 -0.80 1.43
C SER A 85 -7.97 -1.90 0.54
N GLU A 86 -7.36 -1.55 -0.59
CA GLU A 86 -6.78 -2.47 -1.56
C GLU A 86 -5.33 -2.90 -1.24
N ILE A 87 -4.68 -2.31 -0.22
CA ILE A 87 -3.31 -2.69 0.16
C ILE A 87 -3.22 -4.20 0.42
N GLY A 88 -2.26 -4.84 -0.25
CA GLY A 88 -2.02 -6.28 -0.18
C GLY A 88 -2.67 -7.07 -1.31
N VAL A 89 -3.49 -6.47 -2.17
CA VAL A 89 -3.88 -7.07 -3.46
C VAL A 89 -2.62 -7.24 -4.30
N LYS A 90 -2.40 -8.43 -4.86
CA LYS A 90 -1.19 -8.76 -5.61
C LYS A 90 -1.49 -9.72 -6.76
N GLU A 91 -0.64 -9.71 -7.77
CA GLU A 91 -0.66 -10.66 -8.87
C GLU A 91 -0.61 -12.11 -8.36
N TYR A 92 -1.25 -13.00 -9.08
CA TYR A 92 -1.15 -14.42 -8.78
C TYR A 92 0.11 -15.00 -9.42
N PRO A 93 0.82 -15.91 -8.75
CA PRO A 93 1.96 -16.56 -9.35
C PRO A 93 1.52 -17.53 -10.46
N GLY A 94 2.29 -17.58 -11.55
CA GLY A 94 2.04 -18.51 -12.68
C GLY A 94 0.95 -17.98 -13.63
N ASN A 95 0.11 -18.87 -14.15
CA ASN A 95 -0.87 -18.55 -15.20
C ASN A 95 -2.25 -18.15 -14.65
N GLY A 96 -2.34 -17.83 -13.37
CA GLY A 96 -3.60 -17.38 -12.76
C GLY A 96 -3.71 -15.86 -12.81
N GLU A 97 -4.91 -15.34 -13.04
CA GLU A 97 -5.19 -13.91 -13.08
C GLU A 97 -5.91 -13.49 -11.79
N ASN A 98 -5.41 -12.50 -11.08
CA ASN A 98 -6.14 -11.92 -9.95
C ASN A 98 -7.34 -11.11 -10.47
N PRO A 99 -8.59 -11.52 -10.19
CA PRO A 99 -9.76 -10.85 -10.74
C PRO A 99 -9.89 -9.38 -10.28
N ARG A 100 -9.31 -9.01 -9.13
CA ARG A 100 -9.30 -7.63 -8.66
C ARG A 100 -8.38 -6.76 -9.50
N ILE A 101 -7.21 -7.26 -9.90
CA ILE A 101 -6.29 -6.52 -10.78
C ILE A 101 -6.88 -6.39 -12.18
N VAL A 102 -7.54 -7.44 -12.67
CA VAL A 102 -8.30 -7.39 -13.92
C VAL A 102 -9.40 -6.32 -13.85
N GLU A 103 -10.08 -6.16 -12.70
CA GLU A 103 -11.07 -5.09 -12.50
C GLU A 103 -10.41 -3.69 -12.59
N TYR A 104 -9.20 -3.50 -12.05
CA TYR A 104 -8.47 -2.23 -12.22
C TYR A 104 -8.13 -1.94 -13.68
N LEU A 105 -7.68 -2.93 -14.43
CA LEU A 105 -7.35 -2.76 -15.85
C LEU A 105 -8.58 -2.43 -16.68
N ARG A 106 -9.75 -2.98 -16.33
CA ARG A 106 -11.03 -2.71 -17.02
C ARG A 106 -11.61 -1.33 -16.76
N SER A 107 -11.09 -0.55 -15.82
CA SER A 107 -11.39 0.88 -15.68
C SER A 107 -10.61 1.74 -16.69
N THR A 108 -9.97 1.12 -17.67
CA THR A 108 -9.25 1.81 -18.75
C THR A 108 -9.77 1.36 -20.11
N THR A 109 -9.44 2.09 -21.15
CA THR A 109 -9.75 1.73 -22.54
C THR A 109 -8.90 0.58 -23.09
N LEU A 110 -8.10 -0.05 -22.25
CA LEU A 110 -7.26 -1.17 -22.65
C LEU A 110 -8.13 -2.38 -23.05
N SER A 111 -7.93 -2.88 -24.27
CA SER A 111 -8.69 -4.02 -24.78
C SER A 111 -8.08 -5.36 -24.38
N ALA A 112 -8.89 -6.44 -24.49
CA ALA A 112 -8.37 -7.79 -24.39
C ALA A 112 -7.34 -8.08 -25.53
N PRO A 113 -6.32 -8.94 -25.29
CA PRO A 113 -6.13 -9.74 -24.07
C PRO A 113 -5.48 -8.98 -22.90
N PHE A 114 -4.95 -7.77 -23.11
CA PHE A 114 -4.15 -7.06 -22.13
C PHE A 114 -4.96 -6.66 -20.89
N SER A 115 -6.22 -6.25 -21.03
CA SER A 115 -7.10 -5.91 -19.90
C SER A 115 -7.55 -7.11 -19.07
N ALA A 116 -7.23 -8.33 -19.51
CA ALA A 116 -7.60 -9.58 -18.85
C ALA A 116 -6.41 -10.27 -18.14
N ARG A 117 -5.22 -9.65 -18.15
CA ARG A 117 -4.00 -10.22 -17.58
C ARG A 117 -3.46 -9.34 -16.46
N ASP A 118 -3.28 -9.91 -15.28
CA ASP A 118 -2.75 -9.16 -14.12
C ASP A 118 -1.24 -8.84 -14.23
N GLU A 119 -0.51 -9.48 -15.14
CA GLU A 119 0.87 -9.14 -15.51
C GLU A 119 0.99 -7.89 -16.38
N THR A 120 -0.11 -7.41 -17.00
CA THR A 120 -0.12 -6.14 -17.72
C THR A 120 0.14 -5.00 -16.74
N PRO A 121 1.00 -4.00 -17.07
CA PRO A 121 1.26 -2.88 -16.16
C PRO A 121 -0.03 -2.17 -15.71
N TRP A 122 -0.41 -2.29 -14.45
CA TRP A 122 -1.70 -1.86 -13.92
C TRP A 122 -1.66 -0.70 -12.92
N CYS A 123 -0.52 0.00 -12.79
CA CYS A 123 -0.44 1.16 -11.88
C CYS A 123 -1.44 2.27 -12.21
N SER A 124 -1.64 2.58 -13.49
CA SER A 124 -2.64 3.56 -13.95
C SER A 124 -4.06 3.03 -13.82
N GLY A 125 -4.30 1.76 -14.13
CA GLY A 125 -5.60 1.12 -13.93
C GLY A 125 -6.04 1.19 -12.47
N PHE A 126 -5.14 0.91 -11.53
CA PHE A 126 -5.43 1.04 -10.10
C PHE A 126 -5.83 2.47 -9.71
N VAL A 127 -5.11 3.48 -10.21
CA VAL A 127 -5.44 4.89 -9.90
C VAL A 127 -6.77 5.29 -10.54
N ASN A 128 -7.04 4.91 -11.81
CA ASN A 128 -8.33 5.11 -12.46
C ASN A 128 -9.46 4.51 -11.64
N TRP A 129 -9.35 3.23 -11.30
CA TRP A 129 -10.36 2.53 -10.53
C TRP A 129 -10.68 3.21 -9.18
N CYS A 130 -9.65 3.63 -8.44
CA CYS A 130 -9.83 4.33 -7.17
C CYS A 130 -10.53 5.69 -7.34
N VAL A 131 -10.11 6.46 -8.34
CA VAL A 131 -10.66 7.79 -8.64
C VAL A 131 -12.12 7.67 -9.08
N GLU A 132 -12.45 6.74 -9.99
CA GLU A 132 -13.81 6.52 -10.48
C GLU A 132 -14.75 6.00 -9.39
N LYS A 133 -14.31 5.05 -8.56
CA LYS A 133 -15.09 4.56 -7.41
C LYS A 133 -15.38 5.67 -6.39
N SER A 134 -14.61 6.73 -6.39
CA SER A 134 -14.85 7.91 -5.55
C SER A 134 -15.71 8.99 -6.20
N GLY A 135 -16.23 8.75 -7.40
CA GLY A 135 -17.13 9.65 -8.13
C GLY A 135 -16.45 10.71 -8.99
N TYR A 136 -15.14 10.60 -9.23
CA TYR A 136 -14.40 11.46 -10.15
C TYR A 136 -14.14 10.73 -11.47
N ALA A 137 -14.07 11.47 -12.58
CA ALA A 137 -13.60 10.90 -13.84
C ALA A 137 -12.10 10.62 -13.78
N GLY A 138 -11.69 9.46 -14.25
CA GLY A 138 -10.29 9.09 -14.42
C GLY A 138 -9.70 9.63 -15.74
N THR A 139 -8.59 9.02 -16.16
CA THR A 139 -8.00 9.27 -17.50
C THR A 139 -8.42 8.24 -18.53
N ASP A 140 -9.09 7.18 -18.12
CA ASP A 140 -9.45 6.00 -18.91
C ASP A 140 -8.26 5.31 -19.59
N SER A 141 -7.05 5.67 -19.21
CA SER A 141 -5.81 5.22 -19.85
C SER A 141 -4.97 4.33 -18.93
N ALA A 142 -4.49 3.21 -19.46
CA ALA A 142 -3.52 2.36 -18.77
C ALA A 142 -2.12 2.99 -18.71
N TRP A 143 -1.87 4.08 -19.44
CA TRP A 143 -0.58 4.75 -19.47
C TRP A 143 -0.42 5.73 -18.32
N ALA A 144 0.57 5.49 -17.45
CA ALA A 144 0.78 6.29 -16.24
C ALA A 144 0.97 7.80 -16.49
N ARG A 145 1.56 8.19 -17.64
CA ARG A 145 1.76 9.61 -17.96
C ARG A 145 0.51 10.34 -18.45
N SER A 146 -0.59 9.63 -18.75
CA SER A 146 -1.87 10.27 -19.06
C SER A 146 -2.31 11.19 -17.92
N TRP A 147 -1.96 10.84 -16.69
CA TRP A 147 -2.27 11.63 -15.51
C TRP A 147 -1.61 13.01 -15.47
N LEU A 148 -0.59 13.26 -16.29
CA LEU A 148 0.00 14.60 -16.43
C LEU A 148 -0.95 15.63 -17.06
N ASN A 149 -2.00 15.16 -17.73
CA ASN A 149 -3.03 15.99 -18.35
C ASN A 149 -4.37 15.99 -17.58
N TRP A 150 -4.41 15.32 -16.41
CA TRP A 150 -5.61 15.21 -15.59
C TRP A 150 -5.63 16.28 -14.49
N GLY A 151 -6.79 16.87 -14.24
CA GLY A 151 -6.96 17.90 -13.23
C GLY A 151 -5.98 19.07 -13.38
N SER A 152 -5.72 19.75 -12.30
CA SER A 152 -4.81 20.90 -12.27
C SER A 152 -3.44 20.54 -11.72
N THR A 153 -2.40 21.18 -12.23
CA THR A 153 -1.03 21.07 -11.71
C THR A 153 -0.94 21.75 -10.36
N ILE A 154 -0.36 21.07 -9.39
CA ILE A 154 0.01 21.65 -8.10
C ILE A 154 1.52 21.61 -7.90
N THR A 155 2.10 22.68 -7.35
CA THR A 155 3.54 22.79 -7.08
C THR A 155 3.91 22.32 -5.67
N LYS A 156 2.96 22.38 -4.74
CA LYS A 156 3.10 21.91 -3.36
C LYS A 156 2.25 20.64 -3.21
N PRO A 157 2.86 19.45 -3.18
CA PRO A 157 2.10 18.22 -3.09
C PRO A 157 1.36 18.15 -1.74
N ARG A 158 0.10 17.71 -1.80
CA ARG A 158 -0.72 17.38 -0.63
C ARG A 158 -0.98 15.89 -0.61
N ARG A 159 -1.16 15.36 0.58
CA ARG A 159 -1.49 13.95 0.75
C ARG A 159 -2.71 13.57 -0.09
N GLY A 160 -2.63 12.41 -0.77
CA GLY A 160 -3.66 11.93 -1.69
C GLY A 160 -3.64 12.56 -3.08
N CYS A 161 -2.82 13.59 -3.35
CA CYS A 161 -2.65 14.05 -4.73
C CYS A 161 -2.02 12.94 -5.59
N ILE A 162 -2.38 12.92 -6.87
CA ILE A 162 -1.78 12.01 -7.83
C ILE A 162 -0.38 12.52 -8.15
N VAL A 163 0.60 11.61 -8.14
CA VAL A 163 1.98 11.90 -8.53
C VAL A 163 2.43 10.94 -9.61
N VAL A 164 3.04 11.50 -10.65
CA VAL A 164 3.58 10.76 -11.79
C VAL A 164 5.09 10.78 -11.74
N PHE A 165 5.71 9.61 -11.90
CA PHE A 165 7.15 9.43 -11.93
C PHE A 165 7.62 8.98 -13.30
N LYS A 166 8.82 9.39 -13.67
CA LYS A 166 9.56 8.86 -14.81
C LYS A 166 10.12 7.46 -14.46
N ARG A 167 9.94 6.48 -15.36
CA ARG A 167 10.69 5.21 -15.37
C ARG A 167 11.77 5.23 -16.44
N ASP A 168 11.40 5.67 -17.64
CA ASP A 168 12.30 5.88 -18.78
C ASP A 168 11.79 7.04 -19.65
N VAL A 169 12.21 7.12 -20.91
CA VAL A 169 11.81 8.21 -21.82
C VAL A 169 10.29 8.24 -22.07
N ASN A 170 9.63 7.07 -22.20
CA ASN A 170 8.23 6.95 -22.55
C ASN A 170 7.36 6.46 -21.40
N ASN A 171 7.92 5.64 -20.49
CA ASN A 171 7.19 5.00 -19.42
C ASN A 171 7.22 5.80 -18.13
N GLY A 172 6.23 5.56 -17.29
CA GLY A 172 6.10 6.19 -15.99
C GLY A 172 5.54 5.24 -14.94
N HIS A 173 5.41 5.77 -13.74
CA HIS A 173 4.65 5.17 -12.65
C HIS A 173 3.74 6.22 -12.06
N VAL A 174 2.60 5.80 -11.50
CA VAL A 174 1.62 6.71 -10.93
C VAL A 174 1.03 6.13 -9.64
N GLY A 175 0.70 6.99 -8.72
CA GLY A 175 0.02 6.64 -7.47
C GLY A 175 -0.33 7.86 -6.65
N PHE A 176 -0.72 7.62 -5.39
CA PHE A 176 -1.17 8.65 -4.46
C PHE A 176 -0.04 9.04 -3.50
N TYR A 177 0.26 10.32 -3.45
CA TYR A 177 1.28 10.89 -2.58
C TYR A 177 0.88 10.74 -1.11
N LEU A 178 1.76 10.19 -0.28
CA LEU A 178 1.57 10.06 1.16
C LEU A 178 2.41 11.05 1.99
N GLY A 179 3.48 11.56 1.39
CA GLY A 179 4.40 12.47 2.06
C GLY A 179 5.81 12.37 1.51
N ALA A 180 6.65 13.34 1.84
CA ALA A 180 8.08 13.31 1.57
C ALA A 180 8.85 12.67 2.73
N THR A 181 9.94 11.99 2.39
CA THR A 181 10.92 11.47 3.35
C THR A 181 12.29 12.12 3.09
N ALA A 182 13.28 11.84 3.92
CA ALA A 182 14.65 12.27 3.66
C ALA A 182 15.16 11.73 2.32
N THR A 183 14.81 10.50 1.97
CA THR A 183 15.33 9.76 0.80
C THR A 183 14.42 9.85 -0.43
N GLY A 184 13.17 10.31 -0.30
CA GLY A 184 12.25 10.28 -1.45
C GLY A 184 10.82 10.70 -1.14
N ILE A 185 9.91 10.17 -1.92
CA ILE A 185 8.48 10.37 -1.82
C ILE A 185 7.81 9.03 -1.52
N LYS A 186 7.02 8.99 -0.47
CA LYS A 186 6.18 7.87 -0.10
C LYS A 186 4.93 7.85 -0.95
N LEU A 187 4.65 6.74 -1.59
CA LEU A 187 3.57 6.53 -2.54
C LEU A 187 2.72 5.33 -2.17
N LEU A 188 1.41 5.48 -2.16
CA LEU A 188 0.47 4.35 -2.23
C LEU A 188 0.13 4.14 -3.71
N GLY A 189 0.41 2.96 -4.24
CA GLY A 189 0.19 2.66 -5.65
C GLY A 189 0.01 1.19 -5.96
N GLY A 190 -0.53 0.93 -7.13
CA GLY A 190 -0.64 -0.40 -7.72
C GLY A 190 0.61 -0.78 -8.50
N ASN A 191 0.79 -2.07 -8.73
CA ASN A 191 1.94 -2.63 -9.47
C ASN A 191 3.31 -2.21 -8.92
N GLN A 192 3.42 -2.18 -7.59
CA GLN A 192 4.67 -1.96 -6.86
C GLN A 192 5.15 -3.30 -6.30
N SER A 193 6.11 -3.93 -6.97
CA SER A 193 6.49 -5.34 -6.75
C SER A 193 5.27 -6.26 -6.86
N ASN A 194 4.53 -6.10 -7.95
CA ASN A 194 3.34 -6.87 -8.31
C ASN A 194 2.20 -6.79 -7.27
N ALA A 195 2.12 -5.68 -6.51
CA ALA A 195 1.12 -5.51 -5.46
C ALA A 195 0.65 -4.05 -5.32
N VAL A 196 -0.53 -3.87 -4.69
CA VAL A 196 -0.92 -2.60 -4.09
C VAL A 196 -0.14 -2.47 -2.78
N SER A 197 0.73 -1.47 -2.71
CA SER A 197 1.63 -1.31 -1.56
C SER A 197 2.05 0.15 -1.36
N ILE A 198 2.81 0.38 -0.29
CA ILE A 198 3.48 1.66 -0.06
C ILE A 198 4.96 1.50 -0.39
N ALA A 199 5.44 2.30 -1.34
CA ALA A 199 6.85 2.33 -1.74
C ALA A 199 7.42 3.74 -1.69
N THR A 200 8.75 3.86 -1.77
CA THR A 200 9.44 5.15 -1.80
C THR A 200 10.15 5.32 -3.14
N TYR A 201 9.90 6.45 -3.79
CA TYR A 201 10.47 6.83 -5.09
C TYR A 201 11.35 8.05 -4.97
N LYS A 202 12.34 8.18 -5.83
CA LYS A 202 13.25 9.34 -5.84
C LYS A 202 12.50 10.61 -6.23
N LYS A 203 12.79 11.72 -5.53
CA LYS A 203 12.21 13.04 -5.85
C LYS A 203 12.57 13.53 -7.24
N THR A 204 13.76 13.17 -7.73
CA THR A 204 14.28 13.54 -9.06
C THR A 204 13.50 12.92 -10.21
N ASP A 205 12.73 11.86 -9.97
CA ASP A 205 11.98 11.15 -10.98
C ASP A 205 10.54 11.66 -11.11
N VAL A 206 10.14 12.65 -10.29
CA VAL A 206 8.81 13.24 -10.34
C VAL A 206 8.64 14.07 -11.61
N LEU A 207 7.57 13.77 -12.35
CA LEU A 207 7.15 14.53 -13.53
C LEU A 207 6.08 15.57 -13.19
N GLY A 208 5.25 15.33 -12.20
CA GLY A 208 4.22 16.26 -11.79
C GLY A 208 3.27 15.74 -10.73
N TYR A 209 2.55 16.67 -10.12
CA TYR A 209 1.50 16.41 -9.16
C TYR A 209 0.18 16.95 -9.69
N ARG A 210 -0.93 16.25 -9.42
CA ARG A 210 -2.26 16.59 -9.92
C ARG A 210 -3.33 16.46 -8.84
N LEU A 211 -4.28 17.38 -8.86
CA LEU A 211 -5.55 17.33 -8.13
C LEU A 211 -6.67 17.91 -8.99
N PRO A 212 -7.94 17.51 -8.79
CA PRO A 212 -9.08 18.23 -9.35
C PRO A 212 -9.15 19.66 -8.78
N GLU A 213 -9.66 20.59 -9.55
CA GLU A 213 -9.74 22.02 -9.16
C GLU A 213 -10.51 22.22 -7.86
N ASN A 214 -11.59 21.51 -7.65
CA ASN A 214 -12.41 21.58 -6.43
C ASN A 214 -11.73 21.03 -5.16
N LEU A 215 -10.51 20.50 -5.28
CA LEU A 215 -9.70 20.01 -4.16
C LEU A 215 -8.37 20.76 -3.98
N ILE A 216 -8.16 21.88 -4.68
CA ILE A 216 -6.93 22.69 -4.58
C ILE A 216 -6.95 23.64 -3.39
#